data_9f0d1bb655b2103b9bb2f8ca4e3272f6
#
_entry.id   9f0d1bb655b2103b9bb2f8ca4e3272f6
#
_cell.length_a   1.000
_cell.length_b   1.000
_cell.length_c   1.000
_cell.angle_alpha   90.00
_cell.angle_beta   90.00
_cell.angle_gamma   90.00
#
_symmetry.space_group_name_H-M   'P 1'
#
loop_
_entity.id
_entity.type
_entity.pdbx_description
1 polymer ?
#
loop_
_entity_poly.entity_id
_entity_poly.type
_entity_poly.pdbx_seq_one_letter_code
_entity_poly.pdbx_strand_id
1 'polypeptide(L)'
;MHVFKLSMTAGAACTAAAEGTTLNGAVLVDNDDVQLARDGALLALDRLGFESCTFLDAVRLPPGPDTARYSGPMKQAYEDAKRDGVAVMLYAVESAG
;
A
#
# COMPACT_ATOMS: atom_id res chain seq x y z
N MET A 1 -12.75 -4.77 -0.17
CA MET A 1 -11.36 -4.33 0.01
C MET A 1 -10.64 -4.22 -1.31
N HIS A 2 -9.85 -3.20 -1.48
CA HIS A 2 -9.02 -3.02 -2.67
C HIS A 2 -7.56 -3.10 -2.30
N VAL A 3 -6.75 -3.67 -3.18
CA VAL A 3 -5.29 -3.69 -3.08
C VAL A 3 -4.74 -2.90 -4.25
N PHE A 4 -3.99 -1.86 -3.96
CA PHE A 4 -3.32 -1.04 -4.97
C PHE A 4 -1.83 -1.33 -4.93
N LYS A 5 -1.27 -1.60 -6.11
CA LYS A 5 0.19 -1.65 -6.26
C LYS A 5 0.65 -0.30 -6.76
N LEU A 6 1.66 0.26 -6.13
CA LEU A 6 2.14 1.60 -6.43
C LEU A 6 3.66 1.63 -6.47
N SER A 7 4.16 2.60 -7.25
CA SER A 7 5.52 3.09 -7.13
C SER A 7 5.46 4.44 -6.43
N MET A 8 6.35 4.68 -5.49
CA MET A 8 6.35 5.90 -4.68
C MET A 8 7.77 6.37 -4.39
N THR A 9 7.93 7.67 -4.26
CA THR A 9 9.21 8.29 -3.95
C THR A 9 9.15 8.95 -2.58
N ALA A 10 10.15 8.65 -1.75
CA ALA A 10 10.24 9.22 -0.41
C ALA A 10 10.54 10.71 -0.47
N GLY A 11 9.77 11.51 0.25
CA GLY A 11 10.04 12.92 0.44
C GLY A 11 10.92 13.20 1.65
N ALA A 12 11.18 14.46 1.91
CA ALA A 12 12.03 14.90 3.02
C ALA A 12 11.50 14.48 4.40
N ALA A 13 10.18 14.38 4.54
CA ALA A 13 9.54 14.00 5.80
C ALA A 13 9.36 12.48 5.96
N CYS A 14 9.75 11.68 4.97
CA CYS A 14 9.57 10.24 5.02
C CYS A 14 10.53 9.60 6.02
N THR A 15 9.97 8.79 6.93
CA THR A 15 10.77 8.03 7.92
C THR A 15 11.01 6.59 7.49
N ALA A 16 10.30 6.12 6.47
CA ALA A 16 10.39 4.73 5.99
C ALA A 16 11.56 4.52 5.02
N ALA A 17 12.02 5.58 4.37
CA ALA A 17 13.11 5.53 3.40
C ALA A 17 13.81 6.88 3.32
N ALA A 18 15.03 6.89 2.81
CA ALA A 18 15.76 8.13 2.58
C ALA A 18 15.10 8.97 1.48
N GLU A 19 15.15 10.29 1.61
CA GLU A 19 14.62 11.22 0.63
C GLU A 19 15.12 10.86 -0.79
N GLY A 20 14.22 10.87 -1.75
CA GLY A 20 14.53 10.55 -3.14
C GLY A 20 14.55 9.07 -3.47
N THR A 21 14.42 8.19 -2.48
CA THR A 21 14.35 6.74 -2.72
C THR A 21 13.01 6.38 -3.34
N THR A 22 13.04 5.63 -4.43
CA THR A 22 11.83 5.08 -5.06
C THR A 22 11.60 3.66 -4.58
N LEU A 23 10.40 3.39 -4.13
CA LEU A 23 9.99 2.09 -3.62
C LEU A 23 8.76 1.61 -4.36
N ASN A 24 8.60 0.29 -4.42
CA ASN A 24 7.32 -0.31 -4.76
C ASN A 24 6.62 -0.74 -3.47
N GLY A 25 5.31 -0.68 -3.48
CA GLY A 25 4.53 -1.09 -2.34
C GLY A 25 3.12 -1.47 -2.72
N ALA A 26 2.38 -1.95 -1.74
CA ALA A 26 0.96 -2.22 -1.88
C ALA A 26 0.22 -1.58 -0.72
N VAL A 27 -0.94 -1.02 -1.02
CA VAL A 27 -1.83 -0.44 -0.02
C VAL A 27 -3.15 -1.18 -0.07
N LEU A 28 -3.56 -1.72 1.07
CA LEU A 28 -4.85 -2.38 1.22
C LEU A 28 -5.80 -1.39 1.88
N VAL A 29 -6.95 -1.17 1.27
CA VAL A 29 -7.97 -0.26 1.81
C VAL A 29 -9.29 -1.01 1.94
N ASP A 30 -9.83 -1.05 3.14
CA ASP A 30 -11.11 -1.72 3.43
C ASP A 30 -12.27 -0.83 3.04
N ASN A 31 -12.45 -0.64 1.74
CA ASN A 31 -13.55 0.11 1.17
C ASN A 31 -13.92 -0.53 -0.18
N ASP A 32 -15.21 -0.69 -0.42
CA ASP A 32 -15.71 -1.27 -1.69
C ASP A 32 -15.81 -0.25 -2.81
N ASP A 33 -15.85 1.04 -2.50
CA ASP A 33 -15.81 2.11 -3.50
C ASP A 33 -14.36 2.34 -3.92
N VAL A 34 -14.07 2.07 -5.19
CA VAL A 34 -12.69 2.16 -5.69
C VAL A 34 -12.12 3.57 -5.62
N GLN A 35 -12.94 4.58 -5.82
CA GLN A 35 -12.48 5.97 -5.78
C GLN A 35 -12.11 6.38 -4.35
N LEU A 36 -12.97 6.05 -3.39
CA LEU A 36 -12.70 6.31 -1.97
C LEU A 36 -11.51 5.50 -1.47
N ALA A 37 -11.39 4.24 -1.91
CA ALA A 37 -10.26 3.41 -1.57
C ALA A 37 -8.95 4.01 -2.10
N ARG A 38 -8.96 4.51 -3.33
CA ARG A 38 -7.80 5.15 -3.95
C ARG A 38 -7.38 6.41 -3.20
N ASP A 39 -8.36 7.24 -2.84
CA ASP A 39 -8.10 8.46 -2.05
C ASP A 39 -7.51 8.12 -0.68
N GLY A 40 -8.02 7.07 -0.04
CA GLY A 40 -7.49 6.59 1.23
C GLY A 40 -6.05 6.08 1.12
N ALA A 41 -5.72 5.39 0.02
CA ALA A 41 -4.37 4.93 -0.23
C ALA A 41 -3.38 6.11 -0.38
N LEU A 42 -3.76 7.12 -1.16
CA LEU A 42 -2.93 8.31 -1.34
C LEU A 42 -2.73 9.07 -0.02
N LEU A 43 -3.78 9.19 0.78
CA LEU A 43 -3.68 9.85 2.09
C LEU A 43 -2.75 9.09 3.04
N ALA A 44 -2.82 7.77 3.06
CA ALA A 44 -1.96 6.96 3.90
C ALA A 44 -0.48 7.12 3.51
N LEU A 45 -0.18 7.15 2.21
CA LEU A 45 1.18 7.35 1.72
C LEU A 45 1.69 8.77 1.99
N ASP A 46 0.82 9.76 1.86
CA ASP A 46 1.17 11.16 2.19
C ASP A 46 1.55 11.28 3.66
N ARG A 47 0.82 10.65 4.56
CA ARG A 47 1.12 10.65 5.99
C ARG A 47 2.46 9.98 6.33
N LEU A 48 2.90 9.04 5.50
CA LEU A 48 4.21 8.41 5.64
C LEU A 48 5.34 9.24 5.04
N GLY A 49 5.00 10.33 4.37
CA GLY A 49 5.99 11.24 3.79
C GLY A 49 6.37 10.95 2.35
N PHE A 50 5.62 10.14 1.63
CA PHE A 50 5.86 9.91 0.20
C PHE A 50 5.28 11.05 -0.63
N GLU A 51 6.05 11.54 -1.59
CA GLU A 51 5.71 12.71 -2.41
C GLU A 51 5.08 12.35 -3.74
N SER A 52 5.59 11.32 -4.41
CA SER A 52 5.16 10.92 -5.73
C SER A 52 4.65 9.50 -5.69
N CYS A 53 3.41 9.29 -6.08
CA CYS A 53 2.79 7.97 -6.09
C CYS A 53 2.19 7.70 -7.46
N THR A 54 2.55 6.57 -8.06
CA THR A 54 2.01 6.12 -9.33
C THR A 54 1.33 4.78 -9.15
N PHE A 55 0.05 4.71 -9.47
CA PHE A 55 -0.69 3.45 -9.43
C PHE A 55 -0.26 2.55 -10.58
N LEU A 56 0.19 1.35 -10.25
CA LEU A 56 0.62 0.34 -11.21
C LEU A 56 -0.47 -0.69 -11.48
N ASP A 57 -1.24 -1.04 -10.45
CA ASP A 57 -2.30 -2.02 -10.55
C ASP A 57 -3.31 -1.81 -9.42
N ALA A 58 -4.53 -2.29 -9.61
CA ALA A 58 -5.58 -2.26 -8.62
C ALA A 58 -6.38 -3.56 -8.70
N VAL A 59 -6.51 -4.24 -7.57
CA VAL A 59 -7.23 -5.51 -7.46
C VAL A 59 -8.29 -5.39 -6.39
N ARG A 60 -9.51 -5.79 -6.70
CA ARG A 60 -10.57 -5.90 -5.71
C ARG A 60 -10.55 -7.31 -5.12
N LEU A 61 -10.42 -7.40 -3.80
CA LEU A 61 -10.50 -8.67 -3.10
C LEU A 61 -11.97 -9.05 -2.89
N PRO A 62 -12.33 -10.32 -3.11
CA PRO A 62 -13.69 -10.79 -2.84
C PRO A 62 -13.98 -10.74 -1.34
N PRO A 63 -15.26 -10.64 -0.93
CA PRO A 63 -15.64 -10.77 0.47
C PRO A 63 -15.21 -12.14 1.01
N GLY A 64 -14.59 -12.15 2.18
CA GLY A 64 -14.13 -13.39 2.83
C GLY A 64 -13.05 -14.13 2.05
N PRO A 65 -11.96 -13.46 1.62
CA PRO A 65 -10.91 -14.15 0.88
C PRO A 65 -10.24 -15.23 1.72
N ASP A 66 -9.72 -16.25 1.04
CA ASP A 66 -8.94 -17.31 1.71
C ASP A 66 -7.55 -16.78 2.07
N THR A 67 -7.43 -16.22 3.27
CA THR A 67 -6.18 -15.66 3.75
C THR A 67 -5.11 -16.69 4.04
N ALA A 68 -5.47 -17.98 4.12
CA ALA A 68 -4.49 -19.03 4.31
C ALA A 68 -3.50 -19.15 3.15
N ARG A 69 -3.88 -18.65 1.97
CA ARG A 69 -3.02 -18.63 0.79
C ARG A 69 -2.11 -17.39 0.72
N TYR A 70 -2.33 -16.43 1.60
CA TYR A 70 -1.52 -15.22 1.61
C TYR A 70 -0.18 -15.50 2.29
N SER A 71 0.88 -14.82 1.81
CA SER A 71 2.14 -14.78 2.53
C SER A 71 1.94 -14.14 3.91
N GLY A 72 2.85 -14.39 4.85
CA GLY A 72 2.76 -13.79 6.18
C GLY A 72 2.58 -12.27 6.16
N PRO A 73 3.39 -11.50 5.40
CA PRO A 73 3.19 -10.05 5.30
C PRO A 73 1.85 -9.65 4.70
N MET A 74 1.36 -10.34 3.68
CA MET A 74 0.07 -10.04 3.06
C MET A 74 -1.08 -10.36 4.01
N LYS A 75 -1.02 -11.46 4.72
CA LYS A 75 -2.02 -11.81 5.73
C LYS A 75 -2.08 -10.76 6.83
N GLN A 76 -0.93 -10.34 7.33
CA GLN A 76 -0.86 -9.30 8.36
C GLN A 76 -1.43 -7.98 7.85
N ALA A 77 -1.10 -7.59 6.62
CA ALA A 77 -1.63 -6.37 6.02
C ALA A 77 -3.14 -6.44 5.85
N TYR A 78 -3.68 -7.58 5.45
CA TYR A 78 -5.13 -7.79 5.34
C TYR A 78 -5.82 -7.59 6.70
N GLU A 79 -5.28 -8.20 7.75
CA GLU A 79 -5.83 -8.07 9.10
C GLU A 79 -5.73 -6.63 9.60
N ASP A 80 -4.62 -5.95 9.36
CA ASP A 80 -4.42 -4.56 9.74
C ASP A 80 -5.41 -3.64 9.01
N ALA A 81 -5.65 -3.87 7.72
CA ALA A 81 -6.61 -3.10 6.94
C ALA A 81 -8.04 -3.32 7.44
N LYS A 82 -8.38 -4.53 7.84
CA LYS A 82 -9.68 -4.83 8.43
C LYS A 82 -9.88 -4.11 9.76
N ARG A 83 -8.84 -4.01 10.56
CA ARG A 83 -8.89 -3.35 11.88
C ARG A 83 -8.86 -1.83 11.76
N ASP A 84 -7.95 -1.30 10.92
CA ASP A 84 -7.64 0.13 10.87
C ASP A 84 -8.21 0.85 9.64
N GLY A 85 -8.76 0.10 8.69
CA GLY A 85 -9.29 0.63 7.43
C GLY A 85 -8.26 0.69 6.29
N VAL A 86 -6.98 0.71 6.60
CA VAL A 86 -5.90 0.78 5.62
C VAL A 86 -4.63 0.13 6.17
N ALA A 87 -3.88 -0.51 5.29
CA ALA A 87 -2.54 -1.03 5.62
C ALA A 87 -1.60 -0.80 4.44
N VAL A 88 -0.35 -0.53 4.74
CA VAL A 88 0.69 -0.25 3.74
C VAL A 88 1.78 -1.30 3.85
N MET A 89 2.10 -1.95 2.72
CA MET A 89 3.25 -2.84 2.60
C MET A 89 4.28 -2.19 1.69
N LEU A 90 5.51 -2.06 2.18
CA LEU A 90 6.61 -1.51 1.40
C LEU A 90 7.55 -2.62 0.99
N TYR A 91 7.90 -2.67 -0.27
CA TYR A 91 8.89 -3.60 -0.80
C TYR A 91 10.19 -2.83 -1.03
N ALA A 92 11.29 -3.39 -0.56
CA ALA A 92 12.58 -2.83 -0.91
C ALA A 92 12.76 -2.92 -2.42
N VAL A 93 12.98 -1.78 -3.06
CA VAL A 93 13.44 -1.80 -4.45
C VAL A 93 14.88 -2.28 -4.40
N GLU A 94 15.12 -3.48 -4.91
CA GLU A 94 16.49 -3.83 -5.25
C GLU A 94 16.94 -2.85 -6.33
N SER A 95 17.76 -1.91 -5.93
CA SER A 95 18.47 -1.14 -6.93
C SER A 95 19.29 -2.14 -7.75
N ALA A 96 18.89 -2.35 -8.98
CA ALA A 96 19.65 -3.15 -9.91
C ALA A 96 20.92 -2.41 -10.31
N GLY A 97 21.84 -2.46 -9.48
CA GLY A 97 23.10 -1.78 -9.79
C GLY A 97 23.76 -1.43 -8.61
#